data_a3fd78d0a724e2d91d6ae3932309b029
#
_entry.id   a3fd78d0a724e2d91d6ae3932309b029
#
_cell.length_a   1.000
_cell.length_b   1.000
_cell.length_c   1.000
_cell.angle_alpha   90.00
_cell.angle_beta   90.00
_cell.angle_gamma   90.00
#
_symmetry.space_group_name_H-M   'P 1'
#
loop_
_entity.id
_entity.type
_entity.pdbx_description
1 polymer ?
#
loop_
_entity_poly.entity_id
_entity_poly.type
_entity_poly.pdbx_seq_one_letter_code
_entity_poly.pdbx_strand_id
1 'polypeptide(L)'
;MRVVSLLPAATEIVAAIGGAGSLVGISHECDYPASVLGLPRITATPIDPGASGAAIDAEIRRLHQAGRPVIGVDAVALRRLAPDLLITQDLCEVCAVAEGEAHRLAVAMHPAPAVLSLRGRTVEGIWADIRAVARALDLAPNGKEVVAALRSRLERVRAGRRNSRPRVACIEWLEPLYLAGHWVPELVEAAGGRDVGAEPGSHSARRAWPELAALRPDILVIMLCGFGVERSIAELSALADPGAAGVLRSVPVWVLDGNAFTSRSGPRVVDGEELLQGALEGREAPGMVRWRSDSPNLRAVRG
;
A
#
# COMPACT_ATOMS: atom_id res chain seq x y z
N MET A 1 -21.32 -9.21 14.98
CA MET A 1 -21.20 -8.06 14.04
C MET A 1 -20.80 -8.60 12.67
N ARG A 2 -21.41 -8.13 11.58
CA ARG A 2 -21.11 -8.51 10.19
C ARG A 2 -20.37 -7.34 9.53
N VAL A 3 -19.15 -7.58 9.09
CA VAL A 3 -18.25 -6.54 8.58
C VAL A 3 -18.01 -6.75 7.08
N VAL A 4 -18.14 -5.69 6.30
CA VAL A 4 -17.65 -5.64 4.92
C VAL A 4 -16.45 -4.71 4.86
N SER A 5 -15.33 -5.23 4.37
CA SER A 5 -14.09 -4.49 4.14
C SER A 5 -14.00 -4.08 2.67
N LEU A 6 -13.94 -2.78 2.40
CA LEU A 6 -13.87 -2.22 1.06
C LEU A 6 -12.43 -1.96 0.57
N LEU A 7 -11.41 -2.41 1.35
CA LEU A 7 -9.98 -2.27 1.00
C LEU A 7 -9.11 -3.31 1.70
N PRO A 8 -7.94 -3.69 1.12
CA PRO A 8 -7.05 -4.69 1.72
C PRO A 8 -6.56 -4.35 3.13
N ALA A 9 -6.16 -3.09 3.37
CA ALA A 9 -5.67 -2.66 4.69
C ALA A 9 -6.67 -2.96 5.82
N ALA A 10 -7.97 -2.67 5.60
CA ALA A 10 -9.01 -2.95 6.58
C ALA A 10 -9.19 -4.46 6.84
N THR A 11 -9.14 -5.27 5.77
CA THR A 11 -9.20 -6.74 5.88
C THR A 11 -8.05 -7.27 6.74
N GLU A 12 -6.83 -6.78 6.51
CA GLU A 12 -5.64 -7.16 7.27
C GLU A 12 -5.73 -6.72 8.73
N ILE A 13 -6.20 -5.51 8.99
CA ILE A 13 -6.41 -5.02 10.36
C ILE A 13 -7.42 -5.89 11.09
N VAL A 14 -8.60 -6.15 10.49
CA VAL A 14 -9.64 -7.00 11.10
C VAL A 14 -9.09 -8.40 11.40
N ALA A 15 -8.34 -8.99 10.47
CA ALA A 15 -7.74 -10.30 10.69
C ALA A 15 -6.68 -10.28 11.81
N ALA A 16 -5.80 -9.27 11.82
CA ALA A 16 -4.71 -9.16 12.79
C ALA A 16 -5.20 -9.02 14.24
N ILE A 17 -6.31 -8.31 14.45
CA ILE A 17 -6.93 -8.17 15.79
C ILE A 17 -7.80 -9.37 16.19
N GLY A 18 -7.82 -10.45 15.39
CA GLY A 18 -8.61 -11.65 15.67
C GLY A 18 -10.08 -11.56 15.24
N GLY A 19 -10.47 -10.55 14.47
CA GLY A 19 -11.83 -10.30 14.01
C GLY A 19 -12.20 -10.98 12.68
N ALA A 20 -11.35 -11.84 12.10
CA ALA A 20 -11.58 -12.43 10.77
C ALA A 20 -12.95 -13.12 10.62
N GLY A 21 -13.46 -13.75 11.68
CA GLY A 21 -14.80 -14.38 11.69
C GLY A 21 -15.97 -13.40 11.56
N SER A 22 -15.75 -12.09 11.72
CA SER A 22 -16.74 -11.05 11.49
C SER A 22 -16.85 -10.62 10.03
N LEU A 23 -15.83 -10.89 9.20
CA LEU A 23 -15.82 -10.51 7.79
C LEU A 23 -16.84 -11.36 7.02
N VAL A 24 -17.73 -10.71 6.29
CA VAL A 24 -18.74 -11.34 5.42
C VAL A 24 -18.58 -10.96 3.95
N GLY A 25 -17.74 -9.98 3.64
CA GLY A 25 -17.39 -9.53 2.29
C GLY A 25 -16.11 -8.69 2.31
N ILE A 26 -15.37 -8.75 1.22
CA ILE A 26 -14.07 -8.10 1.08
C ILE A 26 -13.93 -7.39 -0.28
N SER A 27 -12.91 -6.52 -0.43
CA SER A 27 -12.56 -5.91 -1.70
C SER A 27 -11.98 -6.96 -2.68
N HIS A 28 -12.10 -6.69 -3.98
CA HIS A 28 -11.48 -7.52 -5.04
C HIS A 28 -9.96 -7.58 -4.93
N GLU A 29 -9.33 -6.60 -4.31
CA GLU A 29 -7.88 -6.53 -4.11
C GLU A 29 -7.38 -7.25 -2.85
N CYS A 30 -8.28 -7.78 -2.01
CA CYS A 30 -7.88 -8.48 -0.80
C CYS A 30 -7.23 -9.83 -1.15
N ASP A 31 -5.96 -9.98 -0.86
CA ASP A 31 -5.15 -11.17 -1.13
C ASP A 31 -4.50 -11.77 0.14
N TYR A 32 -4.68 -11.13 1.28
CA TYR A 32 -4.12 -11.53 2.56
C TYR A 32 -5.09 -11.21 3.73
N PRO A 33 -5.10 -12.05 4.81
CA PRO A 33 -4.50 -13.39 4.90
C PRO A 33 -5.28 -14.45 4.11
N ALA A 34 -4.66 -15.63 3.92
CA ALA A 34 -5.28 -16.72 3.15
C ALA A 34 -6.66 -17.15 3.70
N SER A 35 -6.91 -17.00 4.99
CA SER A 35 -8.17 -17.38 5.66
C SER A 35 -9.41 -16.58 5.19
N VAL A 36 -9.21 -15.41 4.55
CA VAL A 36 -10.34 -14.56 4.10
C VAL A 36 -10.60 -14.68 2.59
N LEU A 37 -9.76 -15.38 1.83
CA LEU A 37 -9.82 -15.41 0.35
C LEU A 37 -11.08 -16.07 -0.20
N GLY A 38 -11.75 -16.91 0.58
CA GLY A 38 -13.03 -17.54 0.22
C GLY A 38 -14.25 -16.65 0.41
N LEU A 39 -14.11 -15.44 0.94
CA LEU A 39 -15.22 -14.52 1.16
C LEU A 39 -15.69 -13.85 -0.14
N PRO A 40 -16.98 -13.47 -0.23
CA PRO A 40 -17.51 -12.71 -1.36
C PRO A 40 -16.74 -11.42 -1.62
N ARG A 41 -16.37 -11.17 -2.89
CA ARG A 41 -15.76 -9.92 -3.34
C ARG A 41 -16.84 -8.92 -3.72
N ILE A 42 -16.86 -7.77 -3.04
CA ILE A 42 -17.95 -6.78 -3.12
C ILE A 42 -17.60 -5.61 -4.02
N THR A 43 -16.33 -5.47 -4.38
CA THR A 43 -15.87 -4.40 -5.24
C THR A 43 -15.34 -4.96 -6.57
N ALA A 44 -15.28 -4.10 -7.58
CA ALA A 44 -14.66 -4.39 -8.87
C ALA A 44 -14.10 -3.10 -9.48
N THR A 45 -13.16 -3.23 -10.38
CA THR A 45 -12.62 -2.12 -11.19
C THR A 45 -12.74 -2.44 -12.67
N PRO A 46 -13.02 -1.47 -13.53
CA PRO A 46 -12.97 -1.65 -14.99
C PRO A 46 -11.53 -1.64 -15.52
N ILE A 47 -10.55 -1.32 -14.70
CA ILE A 47 -9.14 -1.26 -15.09
C ILE A 47 -8.59 -2.68 -15.28
N ASP A 48 -7.95 -2.92 -16.43
CA ASP A 48 -7.25 -4.18 -16.67
C ASP A 48 -6.03 -4.30 -15.75
N PRO A 49 -6.00 -5.27 -14.84
CA PRO A 49 -4.85 -5.45 -13.94
C PRO A 49 -3.57 -5.85 -14.66
N GLY A 50 -3.65 -6.32 -15.92
CA GLY A 50 -2.49 -6.65 -16.77
C GLY A 50 -1.94 -5.48 -17.57
N ALA A 51 -2.62 -4.33 -17.61
CA ALA A 51 -2.17 -3.15 -18.35
C ALA A 51 -0.89 -2.55 -17.74
N SER A 52 -0.09 -1.85 -18.54
CA SER A 52 1.09 -1.12 -18.04
C SER A 52 0.71 -0.02 -17.06
N GLY A 53 1.64 0.38 -16.19
CA GLY A 53 1.43 1.48 -15.24
C GLY A 53 0.96 2.76 -15.92
N ALA A 54 1.54 3.12 -17.07
CA ALA A 54 1.11 4.27 -17.87
C ALA A 54 -0.33 4.15 -18.38
N ALA A 55 -0.74 2.95 -18.83
CA ALA A 55 -2.10 2.71 -19.30
C ALA A 55 -3.12 2.74 -18.15
N ILE A 56 -2.77 2.20 -16.98
CA ILE A 56 -3.59 2.29 -15.77
C ILE A 56 -3.80 3.76 -15.38
N ASP A 57 -2.74 4.58 -15.31
CA ASP A 57 -2.85 6.00 -14.98
C ASP A 57 -3.73 6.76 -16.00
N ALA A 58 -3.58 6.45 -17.29
CA ALA A 58 -4.41 7.04 -18.34
C ALA A 58 -5.90 6.68 -18.16
N GLU A 59 -6.22 5.44 -17.82
CA GLU A 59 -7.59 4.99 -17.59
C GLU A 59 -8.18 5.60 -16.32
N ILE A 60 -7.41 5.70 -15.23
CA ILE A 60 -7.82 6.40 -14.01
C ILE A 60 -8.21 7.84 -14.32
N ARG A 61 -7.37 8.58 -15.06
CA ARG A 61 -7.66 9.95 -15.46
C ARG A 61 -8.92 10.04 -16.31
N ARG A 62 -9.12 9.09 -17.24
CA ARG A 62 -10.33 9.03 -18.09
C ARG A 62 -11.58 8.82 -17.25
N LEU A 63 -11.54 7.92 -16.25
CA LEU A 63 -12.66 7.67 -15.35
C LEU A 63 -12.99 8.92 -14.52
N HIS A 64 -11.98 9.57 -13.93
CA HIS A 64 -12.17 10.81 -13.16
C HIS A 64 -12.77 11.93 -14.00
N GLN A 65 -12.28 12.14 -15.22
CA GLN A 65 -12.83 13.15 -16.14
C GLN A 65 -14.30 12.87 -16.51
N ALA A 66 -14.67 11.58 -16.56
CA ALA A 66 -16.04 11.15 -16.82
C ALA A 66 -16.94 11.15 -15.55
N GLY A 67 -16.42 11.54 -14.38
CA GLY A 67 -17.14 11.47 -13.10
C GLY A 67 -17.48 10.05 -12.67
N ARG A 68 -16.71 9.05 -13.15
CA ARG A 68 -16.91 7.63 -12.84
C ARG A 68 -15.95 7.16 -11.77
N PRO A 69 -16.42 6.33 -10.83
CA PRO A 69 -15.54 5.77 -9.81
C PRO A 69 -14.53 4.79 -10.45
N VAL A 70 -13.32 4.76 -9.92
CA VAL A 70 -12.27 3.79 -10.28
C VAL A 70 -12.62 2.41 -9.73
N ILE A 71 -13.21 2.36 -8.53
CA ILE A 71 -13.64 1.14 -7.86
C ILE A 71 -15.16 1.22 -7.65
N GLY A 72 -15.89 0.29 -8.25
CA GLY A 72 -17.32 0.14 -8.06
C GLY A 72 -17.67 -0.87 -6.97
N VAL A 73 -18.85 -0.73 -6.37
CA VAL A 73 -19.38 -1.65 -5.36
C VAL A 73 -20.59 -2.37 -5.94
N ASP A 74 -20.64 -3.70 -5.80
CA ASP A 74 -21.86 -4.48 -6.05
C ASP A 74 -22.88 -4.24 -4.92
N ALA A 75 -23.76 -3.26 -5.13
CA ALA A 75 -24.77 -2.88 -4.16
C ALA A 75 -25.81 -3.99 -3.91
N VAL A 76 -25.99 -4.92 -4.86
CA VAL A 76 -26.93 -6.06 -4.68
C VAL A 76 -26.29 -7.09 -3.75
N ALA A 77 -25.06 -7.47 -4.00
CA ALA A 77 -24.30 -8.38 -3.14
C ALA A 77 -24.13 -7.77 -1.74
N LEU A 78 -23.78 -6.48 -1.65
CA LEU A 78 -23.63 -5.77 -0.38
C LEU A 78 -24.93 -5.85 0.45
N ARG A 79 -26.10 -5.57 -0.14
CA ARG A 79 -27.38 -5.67 0.56
C ARG A 79 -27.69 -7.09 1.03
N ARG A 80 -27.36 -8.12 0.23
CA ARG A 80 -27.56 -9.53 0.63
C ARG A 80 -26.69 -9.93 1.83
N LEU A 81 -25.51 -9.33 1.94
CA LEU A 81 -24.63 -9.58 3.08
C LEU A 81 -25.13 -8.92 4.37
N ALA A 82 -26.04 -7.95 4.30
CA ALA A 82 -26.59 -7.24 5.45
C ALA A 82 -25.51 -6.90 6.50
N PRO A 83 -24.48 -6.10 6.16
CA PRO A 83 -23.43 -5.76 7.11
C PRO A 83 -23.94 -4.81 8.20
N ASP A 84 -23.33 -4.92 9.39
CA ASP A 84 -23.49 -3.95 10.48
C ASP A 84 -22.45 -2.81 10.34
N LEU A 85 -21.31 -3.10 9.69
CA LEU A 85 -20.18 -2.16 9.54
C LEU A 85 -19.57 -2.27 8.15
N LEU A 86 -19.37 -1.11 7.50
CA LEU A 86 -18.54 -0.94 6.32
C LEU A 86 -17.22 -0.27 6.73
N ILE A 87 -16.09 -0.83 6.30
CA ILE A 87 -14.78 -0.19 6.52
C ILE A 87 -14.24 0.26 5.17
N THR A 88 -13.94 1.55 5.06
CA THR A 88 -13.38 2.22 3.89
C THR A 88 -12.18 3.08 4.28
N GLN A 89 -11.71 3.97 3.40
CA GLN A 89 -10.63 4.92 3.70
C GLN A 89 -10.94 6.32 3.15
N ASP A 90 -10.24 7.31 3.72
CA ASP A 90 -10.18 8.70 3.26
C ASP A 90 -8.72 9.12 3.03
N LEU A 91 -8.01 8.38 2.15
CA LEU A 91 -6.59 8.60 1.82
C LEU A 91 -6.38 8.84 0.33
N CYS A 92 -6.95 7.99 -0.50
CA CYS A 92 -6.76 7.98 -1.94
C CYS A 92 -8.03 7.44 -2.60
N GLU A 93 -8.62 8.21 -3.51
CA GLU A 93 -9.84 7.81 -4.25
C GLU A 93 -9.57 6.75 -5.33
N VAL A 94 -8.29 6.46 -5.61
CA VAL A 94 -7.88 5.47 -6.61
C VAL A 94 -7.79 4.08 -6.00
N CYS A 95 -7.34 3.98 -4.74
CA CYS A 95 -6.95 2.70 -4.11
C CYS A 95 -8.07 2.05 -3.30
N ALA A 96 -9.23 2.71 -3.12
CA ALA A 96 -10.38 2.16 -2.42
C ALA A 96 -11.68 2.88 -2.79
N VAL A 97 -12.80 2.33 -2.34
CA VAL A 97 -14.10 2.99 -2.42
C VAL A 97 -14.06 4.27 -1.61
N ALA A 98 -14.40 5.40 -2.23
CA ALA A 98 -14.40 6.71 -1.56
C ALA A 98 -15.37 6.73 -0.37
N GLU A 99 -15.01 7.45 0.72
CA GLU A 99 -15.84 7.57 1.93
C GLU A 99 -17.27 8.02 1.61
N GLY A 100 -17.43 9.02 0.74
CA GLY A 100 -18.75 9.51 0.33
C GLY A 100 -19.61 8.45 -0.37
N GLU A 101 -19.00 7.56 -1.14
CA GLU A 101 -19.72 6.43 -1.77
C GLU A 101 -20.15 5.40 -0.72
N ALA A 102 -19.25 5.05 0.21
CA ALA A 102 -19.58 4.13 1.30
C ALA A 102 -20.76 4.65 2.15
N HIS A 103 -20.79 5.94 2.46
CA HIS A 103 -21.91 6.57 3.16
C HIS A 103 -23.19 6.55 2.34
N ARG A 104 -23.17 6.84 1.05
CA ARG A 104 -24.35 6.77 0.18
C ARG A 104 -24.94 5.35 0.15
N LEU A 105 -24.07 4.35 0.04
CA LEU A 105 -24.48 2.94 0.07
C LEU A 105 -25.10 2.57 1.41
N ALA A 106 -24.50 3.00 2.54
CA ALA A 106 -25.01 2.73 3.87
C ALA A 106 -26.40 3.32 4.09
N VAL A 107 -26.63 4.58 3.74
CA VAL A 107 -27.94 5.25 3.88
C VAL A 107 -29.03 4.58 3.04
N ALA A 108 -28.68 3.96 1.91
CA ALA A 108 -29.61 3.25 1.04
C ALA A 108 -29.98 1.84 1.55
N MET A 109 -29.47 1.43 2.73
CA MET A 109 -29.72 0.12 3.35
C MET A 109 -30.58 0.25 4.61
N HIS A 110 -31.37 -0.78 4.93
CA HIS A 110 -32.20 -0.83 6.11
C HIS A 110 -32.09 -2.22 6.78
N PRO A 111 -31.55 -2.31 8.02
CA PRO A 111 -30.92 -1.20 8.77
C PRO A 111 -29.66 -0.66 8.07
N ALA A 112 -29.37 0.62 8.27
CA ALA A 112 -28.17 1.24 7.72
C ALA A 112 -26.94 0.77 8.51
N PRO A 113 -25.89 0.22 7.85
CA PRO A 113 -24.64 -0.12 8.53
C PRO A 113 -23.89 1.15 8.97
N ALA A 114 -23.10 1.04 10.05
CA ALA A 114 -22.10 2.06 10.36
C ALA A 114 -21.02 2.11 9.28
N VAL A 115 -20.39 3.28 9.10
CA VAL A 115 -19.23 3.45 8.20
C VAL A 115 -18.03 3.90 9.02
N LEU A 116 -16.91 3.20 8.90
CA LEU A 116 -15.63 3.54 9.50
C LEU A 116 -14.61 3.82 8.40
N SER A 117 -14.06 5.03 8.39
CA SER A 117 -13.02 5.43 7.42
C SER A 117 -11.64 5.41 8.07
N LEU A 118 -10.70 4.69 7.45
CA LEU A 118 -9.29 4.71 7.81
C LEU A 118 -8.64 5.99 7.27
N ARG A 119 -7.78 6.64 8.09
CA ARG A 119 -7.18 7.95 7.77
C ARG A 119 -5.68 8.03 8.07
N GLY A 120 -5.05 6.91 8.36
CA GLY A 120 -3.66 6.85 8.78
C GLY A 120 -2.68 7.23 7.67
N ARG A 121 -2.24 8.49 7.64
CA ARG A 121 -1.20 9.00 6.72
C ARG A 121 0.21 8.92 7.30
N THR A 122 0.33 8.56 8.55
CA THR A 122 1.57 8.38 9.31
C THR A 122 1.55 7.02 9.99
N VAL A 123 2.68 6.56 10.44
CA VAL A 123 2.76 5.31 11.22
C VAL A 123 1.86 5.37 12.46
N GLU A 124 1.86 6.48 13.19
CA GLU A 124 0.94 6.65 14.33
C GLU A 124 -0.52 6.72 13.91
N GLY A 125 -0.82 7.29 12.74
CA GLY A 125 -2.16 7.27 12.16
C GLY A 125 -2.64 5.84 11.88
N ILE A 126 -1.77 4.97 11.34
CA ILE A 126 -2.07 3.55 11.13
C ILE A 126 -2.37 2.86 12.48
N TRP A 127 -1.60 3.16 13.53
CA TRP A 127 -1.90 2.64 14.87
C TRP A 127 -3.25 3.13 15.41
N ALA A 128 -3.62 4.36 15.10
CA ALA A 128 -4.94 4.90 15.47
C ALA A 128 -6.05 4.17 14.73
N ASP A 129 -5.90 3.87 13.44
CA ASP A 129 -6.84 3.11 12.64
C ASP A 129 -7.01 1.67 13.17
N ILE A 130 -5.92 0.95 13.48
CA ILE A 130 -5.98 -0.38 14.09
C ILE A 130 -6.80 -0.33 15.40
N ARG A 131 -6.55 0.66 16.25
CA ARG A 131 -7.31 0.82 17.50
C ARG A 131 -8.79 1.19 17.26
N ALA A 132 -9.07 1.96 16.20
CA ALA A 132 -10.44 2.34 15.84
C ALA A 132 -11.25 1.13 15.36
N VAL A 133 -10.67 0.32 14.47
CA VAL A 133 -11.29 -0.94 14.01
C VAL A 133 -11.51 -1.90 15.18
N ALA A 134 -10.51 -2.05 16.05
CA ALA A 134 -10.63 -2.91 17.23
C ALA A 134 -11.75 -2.47 18.18
N ARG A 135 -11.92 -1.16 18.40
CA ARG A 135 -13.05 -0.63 19.20
C ARG A 135 -14.39 -0.90 18.53
N ALA A 136 -14.49 -0.71 17.21
CA ALA A 136 -15.70 -0.93 16.47
C ALA A 136 -16.17 -2.40 16.50
N LEU A 137 -15.23 -3.34 16.68
CA LEU A 137 -15.50 -4.78 16.75
C LEU A 137 -15.56 -5.33 18.19
N ASP A 138 -15.53 -4.49 19.22
CA ASP A 138 -15.43 -4.89 20.63
C ASP A 138 -14.17 -5.71 20.96
N LEU A 139 -13.09 -5.51 20.21
CA LEU A 139 -11.79 -6.17 20.34
C LEU A 139 -10.68 -5.18 20.80
N ALA A 140 -11.04 -4.16 21.59
CA ALA A 140 -10.13 -3.11 22.00
C ALA A 140 -8.83 -3.62 22.69
N PRO A 141 -8.84 -4.65 23.55
CA PRO A 141 -7.62 -5.25 24.09
C PRO A 141 -6.71 -5.79 23.00
N ASN A 142 -7.24 -6.57 22.05
CA ASN A 142 -6.47 -7.14 20.94
C ASN A 142 -5.80 -6.06 20.08
N GLY A 143 -6.53 -4.97 19.78
CA GLY A 143 -5.97 -3.83 19.05
C GLY A 143 -4.79 -3.17 19.77
N LYS A 144 -4.83 -3.08 21.11
CA LYS A 144 -3.71 -2.59 21.92
C LYS A 144 -2.51 -3.53 21.84
N GLU A 145 -2.72 -4.83 21.94
CA GLU A 145 -1.66 -5.85 21.85
C GLU A 145 -1.00 -5.86 20.48
N VAL A 146 -1.79 -5.82 19.39
CA VAL A 146 -1.27 -5.75 18.02
C VAL A 146 -0.40 -4.50 17.84
N VAL A 147 -0.89 -3.32 18.23
CA VAL A 147 -0.12 -2.08 18.13
C VAL A 147 1.15 -2.13 18.99
N ALA A 148 1.11 -2.69 20.20
CA ALA A 148 2.29 -2.82 21.05
C ALA A 148 3.34 -3.74 20.42
N ALA A 149 2.93 -4.88 19.84
CA ALA A 149 3.81 -5.80 19.14
C ALA A 149 4.47 -5.14 17.91
N LEU A 150 3.68 -4.42 17.09
CA LEU A 150 4.19 -3.71 15.92
C LEU A 150 5.18 -2.60 16.30
N ARG A 151 4.88 -1.80 17.32
CA ARG A 151 5.81 -0.79 17.84
C ARG A 151 7.11 -1.39 18.34
N SER A 152 7.03 -2.51 19.08
CA SER A 152 8.23 -3.20 19.56
C SER A 152 9.10 -3.70 18.39
N ARG A 153 8.50 -4.18 17.28
CA ARG A 153 9.24 -4.55 16.07
C ARG A 153 9.94 -3.34 15.47
N LEU A 154 9.20 -2.24 15.26
CA LEU A 154 9.71 -0.97 14.73
C LEU A 154 10.90 -0.44 15.55
N GLU A 155 10.81 -0.50 16.87
CA GLU A 155 11.90 -0.08 17.77
C GLU A 155 13.13 -0.97 17.65
N ARG A 156 12.97 -2.28 17.45
CA ARG A 156 14.10 -3.19 17.21
C ARG A 156 14.85 -2.84 15.93
N VAL A 157 14.13 -2.53 14.85
CA VAL A 157 14.74 -2.06 13.59
C VAL A 157 15.51 -0.77 13.83
N ARG A 158 14.91 0.20 14.51
CA ARG A 158 15.54 1.47 14.87
C ARG A 158 16.82 1.29 15.69
N ALA A 159 16.85 0.33 16.62
CA ALA A 159 18.02 0.04 17.43
C ALA A 159 19.18 -0.58 16.64
N GLY A 160 18.88 -1.33 15.55
CA GLY A 160 19.87 -1.95 14.67
C GLY A 160 20.46 -1.02 13.60
N ARG A 161 20.07 0.26 13.55
CA ARG A 161 20.51 1.21 12.50
C ARG A 161 22.02 1.43 12.51
N ARG A 162 22.57 1.59 11.30
CA ARG A 162 23.95 2.06 11.11
C ARG A 162 24.04 3.58 11.33
N ASN A 163 25.26 4.07 11.60
CA ASN A 163 25.50 5.52 11.76
C ASN A 163 25.39 6.29 10.43
N SER A 164 25.55 5.62 9.28
CA SER A 164 25.32 6.22 7.96
C SER A 164 23.82 6.39 7.71
N ARG A 165 23.40 7.56 7.25
CA ARG A 165 22.02 7.84 6.86
C ARG A 165 21.97 8.13 5.36
N PRO A 166 21.96 7.09 4.50
CA PRO A 166 21.89 7.28 3.06
C PRO A 166 20.62 8.03 2.66
N ARG A 167 20.74 8.81 1.61
CA ARG A 167 19.63 9.54 0.99
C ARG A 167 18.82 8.54 0.16
N VAL A 168 17.58 8.32 0.51
CA VAL A 168 16.69 7.34 -0.12
C VAL A 168 15.58 8.06 -0.87
N ALA A 169 15.34 7.67 -2.12
CA ALA A 169 14.11 8.06 -2.81
C ALA A 169 13.26 6.81 -3.07
N CYS A 170 12.05 6.81 -2.53
CA CYS A 170 11.07 5.77 -2.71
C CYS A 170 10.12 6.12 -3.86
N ILE A 171 9.99 5.23 -4.84
CA ILE A 171 9.17 5.43 -6.05
C ILE A 171 7.98 4.50 -6.00
N GLU A 172 6.77 5.06 -5.98
CA GLU A 172 5.53 4.29 -5.94
C GLU A 172 4.81 4.21 -7.29
N TRP A 173 5.25 4.96 -8.31
CA TRP A 173 4.78 4.88 -9.69
C TRP A 173 5.83 5.40 -10.65
N LEU A 174 5.93 4.82 -11.86
CA LEU A 174 7.00 5.15 -12.82
C LEU A 174 6.54 6.15 -13.90
N GLU A 175 5.33 6.00 -14.41
CA GLU A 175 4.80 6.81 -15.51
C GLU A 175 3.33 7.18 -15.27
N PRO A 176 3.07 8.44 -14.84
CA PRO A 176 4.04 9.48 -14.47
C PRO A 176 4.79 9.13 -13.19
N LEU A 177 6.01 9.65 -13.02
CA LEU A 177 6.81 9.39 -11.82
C LEU A 177 6.14 9.97 -10.57
N TYR A 178 5.90 9.12 -9.54
CA TYR A 178 5.48 9.54 -8.21
C TYR A 178 6.47 9.05 -7.16
N LEU A 179 6.88 9.97 -6.29
CA LEU A 179 7.63 9.64 -5.08
C LEU A 179 6.66 9.37 -3.94
N ALA A 180 6.93 8.28 -3.20
CA ALA A 180 6.07 7.82 -2.12
C ALA A 180 6.00 8.83 -0.97
N GLY A 181 4.79 9.09 -0.50
CA GLY A 181 4.49 9.94 0.64
C GLY A 181 3.93 9.16 1.82
N HIS A 182 2.97 9.79 2.52
CA HIS A 182 2.23 9.23 3.64
C HIS A 182 3.19 8.72 4.74
N TRP A 183 3.14 7.44 5.10
CA TRP A 183 3.98 6.79 6.12
C TRP A 183 5.35 6.36 5.61
N VAL A 184 5.57 6.33 4.27
CA VAL A 184 6.82 5.80 3.70
C VAL A 184 8.06 6.58 4.17
N PRO A 185 8.08 7.92 4.23
CA PRO A 185 9.23 8.65 4.78
C PRO A 185 9.57 8.25 6.22
N GLU A 186 8.55 7.99 7.08
CA GLU A 186 8.80 7.52 8.45
C GLU A 186 9.42 6.11 8.47
N LEU A 187 9.01 5.22 7.55
CA LEU A 187 9.61 3.88 7.42
C LEU A 187 11.08 3.97 6.99
N VAL A 188 11.40 4.84 6.04
CA VAL A 188 12.78 5.10 5.60
C VAL A 188 13.63 5.62 6.76
N GLU A 189 13.11 6.59 7.51
CA GLU A 189 13.79 7.15 8.69
C GLU A 189 14.00 6.10 9.77
N ALA A 190 13.00 5.26 10.01
CA ALA A 190 13.06 4.19 10.99
C ALA A 190 14.06 3.09 10.56
N ALA A 191 14.15 2.77 9.28
CA ALA A 191 15.12 1.84 8.71
C ALA A 191 16.57 2.37 8.74
N GLY A 192 16.78 3.65 9.03
CA GLY A 192 18.10 4.29 9.12
C GLY A 192 18.53 5.08 7.90
N GLY A 193 17.63 5.31 6.93
CA GLY A 193 17.83 6.21 5.81
C GLY A 193 17.44 7.66 6.12
N ARG A 194 17.51 8.50 5.10
CA ARG A 194 16.89 9.82 5.04
C ARG A 194 16.06 9.88 3.77
N ASP A 195 14.75 9.98 3.89
CA ASP A 195 13.90 10.20 2.73
C ASP A 195 14.21 11.55 2.10
N VAL A 196 14.34 11.58 0.77
CA VAL A 196 14.60 12.82 0.02
C VAL A 196 13.46 13.16 -0.94
N GLY A 197 12.45 12.32 -1.03
CA GLY A 197 11.32 12.46 -1.95
C GLY A 197 10.13 13.19 -1.35
N ALA A 198 9.87 12.99 -0.06
CA ALA A 198 8.68 13.50 0.62
C ALA A 198 8.88 13.72 2.12
N GLU A 199 7.98 14.49 2.72
CA GLU A 199 7.90 14.66 4.17
C GLU A 199 6.87 13.68 4.77
N PRO A 200 7.06 13.22 6.02
CA PRO A 200 6.10 12.36 6.71
C PRO A 200 4.67 12.91 6.68
N GLY A 201 3.71 12.06 6.36
CA GLY A 201 2.28 12.41 6.29
C GLY A 201 1.86 13.24 5.06
N SER A 202 2.79 13.68 4.22
CA SER A 202 2.47 14.37 2.98
C SER A 202 1.90 13.41 1.93
N HIS A 203 1.17 13.95 0.95
CA HIS A 203 0.76 13.16 -0.19
C HIS A 203 1.96 12.78 -1.05
N SER A 204 1.83 11.68 -1.79
CA SER A 204 2.78 11.28 -2.82
C SER A 204 2.95 12.37 -3.85
N ALA A 205 4.19 12.64 -4.24
CA ALA A 205 4.55 13.79 -5.06
C ALA A 205 4.87 13.37 -6.50
N ARG A 206 4.12 13.92 -7.47
CA ARG A 206 4.49 13.80 -8.88
C ARG A 206 5.78 14.58 -9.14
N ARG A 207 6.73 13.95 -9.84
CA ARG A 207 8.02 14.52 -10.22
C ARG A 207 8.39 14.15 -11.65
N ALA A 208 9.39 14.86 -12.19
CA ALA A 208 10.11 14.43 -13.39
C ALA A 208 11.43 13.74 -12.99
N TRP A 209 11.97 12.87 -13.85
CA TRP A 209 13.23 12.17 -13.60
C TRP A 209 14.42 13.12 -13.34
N PRO A 210 14.55 14.28 -14.06
CA PRO A 210 15.59 15.26 -13.72
C PRO A 210 15.44 15.88 -12.32
N GLU A 211 14.21 16.05 -11.83
CA GLU A 211 13.95 16.54 -10.47
C GLU A 211 14.38 15.50 -9.43
N LEU A 212 14.10 14.22 -9.68
CA LEU A 212 14.59 13.12 -8.84
C LEU A 212 16.13 13.09 -8.83
N ALA A 213 16.77 13.24 -9.98
CA ALA A 213 18.25 13.32 -10.06
C ALA A 213 18.82 14.47 -9.22
N ALA A 214 18.16 15.64 -9.24
CA ALA A 214 18.56 16.81 -8.46
C ALA A 214 18.46 16.59 -6.94
N LEU A 215 17.60 15.66 -6.49
CA LEU A 215 17.55 15.24 -5.09
C LEU A 215 18.79 14.44 -4.66
N ARG A 216 19.64 14.00 -5.60
CA ARG A 216 20.88 13.23 -5.34
C ARG A 216 20.66 12.08 -4.35
N PRO A 217 19.77 11.12 -4.64
CA PRO A 217 19.61 9.95 -3.81
C PRO A 217 20.90 9.10 -3.85
N ASP A 218 21.19 8.43 -2.74
CA ASP A 218 22.25 7.40 -2.68
C ASP A 218 21.68 6.01 -3.04
N ILE A 219 20.36 5.84 -2.85
CA ILE A 219 19.63 4.58 -3.09
C ILE A 219 18.24 4.90 -3.63
N LEU A 220 17.79 4.14 -4.62
CA LEU A 220 16.40 4.12 -5.07
C LEU A 220 15.71 2.85 -4.58
N VAL A 221 14.47 3.00 -4.11
CA VAL A 221 13.59 1.88 -3.78
C VAL A 221 12.32 2.00 -4.62
N ILE A 222 12.13 1.03 -5.52
CA ILE A 222 10.94 0.90 -6.35
C ILE A 222 9.93 0.07 -5.59
N MET A 223 8.78 0.63 -5.27
CA MET A 223 7.71 0.00 -4.49
C MET A 223 6.35 0.34 -5.09
N LEU A 224 6.13 -0.10 -6.33
CA LEU A 224 4.98 0.33 -7.12
C LEU A 224 3.66 -0.09 -6.46
N CYS A 225 2.75 0.87 -6.36
CA CYS A 225 1.45 0.69 -5.72
C CYS A 225 0.63 -0.41 -6.40
N GLY A 226 0.23 -1.43 -5.64
CA GLY A 226 -0.52 -2.57 -6.15
C GLY A 226 0.31 -3.60 -6.95
N PHE A 227 1.64 -3.43 -7.06
CA PHE A 227 2.50 -4.33 -7.83
C PHE A 227 3.45 -5.11 -6.92
N GLY A 228 3.55 -6.42 -7.18
CA GLY A 228 4.59 -7.27 -6.60
C GLY A 228 5.95 -7.05 -7.29
N VAL A 229 6.98 -7.72 -6.78
CA VAL A 229 8.37 -7.59 -7.25
C VAL A 229 8.51 -7.87 -8.74
N GLU A 230 8.01 -9.01 -9.22
CA GLU A 230 8.16 -9.44 -10.63
C GLU A 230 7.55 -8.42 -11.59
N ARG A 231 6.36 -7.94 -11.28
CA ARG A 231 5.67 -6.94 -12.09
C ARG A 231 6.39 -5.60 -12.06
N SER A 232 6.84 -5.17 -10.90
CA SER A 232 7.61 -3.92 -10.75
C SER A 232 8.90 -3.96 -11.57
N ILE A 233 9.58 -5.11 -11.64
CA ILE A 233 10.76 -5.30 -12.49
C ILE A 233 10.39 -5.24 -13.98
N ALA A 234 9.26 -5.83 -14.38
CA ALA A 234 8.80 -5.77 -15.75
C ALA A 234 8.52 -4.33 -16.21
N GLU A 235 7.80 -3.56 -15.40
CA GLU A 235 7.54 -2.13 -15.64
C GLU A 235 8.85 -1.32 -15.72
N LEU A 236 9.76 -1.55 -14.78
CA LEU A 236 11.06 -0.88 -14.74
C LEU A 236 11.92 -1.19 -15.98
N SER A 237 11.84 -2.45 -16.46
CA SER A 237 12.58 -2.90 -17.64
C SER A 237 11.96 -2.38 -18.96
N ALA A 238 10.67 -2.09 -18.96
CA ALA A 238 9.95 -1.52 -20.12
C ALA A 238 10.03 0.01 -20.16
N LEU A 239 10.53 0.65 -19.11
CA LEU A 239 10.58 2.10 -18.97
C LEU A 239 11.51 2.70 -20.03
N ALA A 240 10.95 3.55 -20.92
CA ALA A 240 11.65 4.13 -22.05
C ALA A 240 12.11 5.59 -21.84
N ASP A 241 11.85 6.18 -20.67
CA ASP A 241 12.21 7.56 -20.39
C ASP A 241 13.74 7.74 -20.33
N PRO A 242 14.35 8.61 -21.20
CA PRO A 242 15.80 8.80 -21.22
C PRO A 242 16.36 9.38 -19.91
N GLY A 243 15.57 10.20 -19.19
CA GLY A 243 15.95 10.75 -17.88
C GLY A 243 16.03 9.67 -16.81
N ALA A 244 15.12 8.68 -16.87
CA ALA A 244 15.12 7.52 -15.97
C ALA A 244 16.41 6.71 -16.08
N ALA A 245 16.85 6.41 -17.30
CA ALA A 245 18.00 5.55 -17.55
C ALA A 245 19.30 6.08 -16.90
N GLY A 246 19.49 7.40 -16.86
CA GLY A 246 20.61 8.04 -16.19
C GLY A 246 20.61 7.82 -14.69
N VAL A 247 19.46 8.08 -14.04
CA VAL A 247 19.29 7.97 -12.59
C VAL A 247 19.40 6.51 -12.14
N LEU A 248 18.71 5.60 -12.84
CA LEU A 248 18.68 4.16 -12.50
C LEU A 248 20.07 3.48 -12.61
N ARG A 249 20.99 4.02 -13.42
CA ARG A 249 22.36 3.51 -13.52
C ARG A 249 23.32 4.16 -12.54
N SER A 250 22.96 5.30 -11.95
CA SER A 250 23.87 6.08 -11.11
C SER A 250 23.95 5.60 -9.66
N VAL A 251 22.95 4.90 -9.18
CA VAL A 251 22.85 4.45 -7.78
C VAL A 251 22.26 3.04 -7.67
N PRO A 252 22.45 2.33 -6.53
CA PRO A 252 21.77 1.07 -6.26
C PRO A 252 20.26 1.23 -6.34
N VAL A 253 19.60 0.29 -7.04
CA VAL A 253 18.13 0.22 -7.16
C VAL A 253 17.65 -1.06 -6.50
N TRP A 254 16.67 -0.92 -5.63
CA TRP A 254 15.97 -2.03 -4.99
C TRP A 254 14.52 -2.07 -5.45
N VAL A 255 13.98 -3.26 -5.62
CA VAL A 255 12.55 -3.47 -5.92
C VAL A 255 11.92 -4.21 -4.79
N LEU A 256 10.93 -3.60 -4.19
CA LEU A 256 10.16 -4.09 -3.04
C LEU A 256 8.72 -4.37 -3.49
N ASP A 257 8.10 -5.41 -2.95
CA ASP A 257 6.68 -5.69 -3.16
C ASP A 257 5.82 -4.56 -2.57
N GLY A 258 5.48 -3.60 -3.43
CA GLY A 258 4.68 -2.44 -3.04
C GLY A 258 3.27 -2.85 -2.63
N ASN A 259 2.68 -3.83 -3.33
CA ASN A 259 1.33 -4.31 -3.02
C ASN A 259 1.24 -4.86 -1.59
N ALA A 260 2.19 -5.71 -1.20
CA ALA A 260 2.15 -6.37 0.10
C ALA A 260 2.52 -5.43 1.27
N PHE A 261 3.51 -4.54 1.11
CA PHE A 261 4.20 -3.98 2.27
C PHE A 261 4.17 -2.46 2.38
N THR A 262 3.91 -1.71 1.31
CA THR A 262 3.99 -0.25 1.36
C THR A 262 2.74 0.49 0.88
N SER A 263 1.88 -0.16 0.09
CA SER A 263 0.65 0.46 -0.44
C SER A 263 -0.57 0.33 0.49
N ARG A 264 -0.43 -0.34 1.63
CA ARG A 264 -1.53 -0.64 2.55
C ARG A 264 -1.23 -0.07 3.93
N SER A 265 -2.10 0.82 4.42
CA SER A 265 -2.03 1.40 5.78
C SER A 265 -2.46 0.38 6.85
N GLY A 266 -1.70 -0.71 6.98
CA GLY A 266 -2.05 -1.84 7.83
C GLY A 266 -0.87 -2.43 8.60
N PRO A 267 -1.04 -3.58 9.27
CA PRO A 267 -0.01 -4.17 10.12
C PRO A 267 1.31 -4.47 9.40
N ARG A 268 1.26 -4.80 8.10
CA ARG A 268 2.44 -5.20 7.32
C ARG A 268 3.37 -4.05 6.92
N VAL A 269 3.05 -2.79 7.26
CA VAL A 269 3.99 -1.67 7.07
C VAL A 269 5.31 -1.89 7.84
N VAL A 270 5.28 -2.64 8.94
CA VAL A 270 6.49 -3.00 9.71
C VAL A 270 7.34 -4.03 8.96
N ASP A 271 6.71 -4.97 8.24
CA ASP A 271 7.43 -5.88 7.34
C ASP A 271 8.14 -5.09 6.22
N GLY A 272 7.44 -4.09 5.67
CA GLY A 272 8.02 -3.16 4.69
C GLY A 272 9.22 -2.38 5.22
N GLU A 273 9.18 -1.95 6.49
CA GLU A 273 10.31 -1.28 7.13
C GLU A 273 11.50 -2.22 7.33
N GLU A 274 11.28 -3.46 7.77
CA GLU A 274 12.33 -4.47 7.90
C GLU A 274 13.01 -4.76 6.55
N LEU A 275 12.22 -4.77 5.45
CA LEU A 275 12.76 -4.89 4.10
C LEU A 275 13.56 -3.65 3.69
N LEU A 276 13.08 -2.45 3.98
CA LEU A 276 13.82 -1.20 3.73
C LEU A 276 15.18 -1.21 4.46
N GLN A 277 15.22 -1.64 5.73
CA GLN A 277 16.49 -1.79 6.44
C GLN A 277 17.41 -2.79 5.72
N GLY A 278 16.88 -3.93 5.26
CA GLY A 278 17.62 -4.89 4.46
C GLY A 278 18.23 -4.26 3.20
N ALA A 279 17.46 -3.45 2.47
CA ALA A 279 17.94 -2.72 1.29
C ALA A 279 19.11 -1.78 1.63
N LEU A 280 18.98 -1.00 2.72
CA LEU A 280 20.03 -0.09 3.17
C LEU A 280 21.31 -0.81 3.61
N GLU A 281 21.19 -2.06 4.03
CA GLU A 281 22.30 -2.93 4.42
C GLU A 281 22.85 -3.78 3.27
N GLY A 282 22.21 -3.73 2.09
CA GLY A 282 22.63 -4.48 0.91
C GLY A 282 22.18 -5.95 0.92
N ARG A 283 21.15 -6.30 1.69
CA ARG A 283 20.61 -7.67 1.83
C ARG A 283 19.30 -7.83 1.05
N GLU A 284 19.20 -8.91 0.28
CA GLU A 284 17.93 -9.35 -0.32
C GLU A 284 17.11 -10.17 0.66
N ALA A 285 15.78 -10.19 0.46
CA ALA A 285 14.85 -10.97 1.26
C ALA A 285 13.59 -11.33 0.44
N PRO A 286 12.78 -12.29 0.84
CA PRO A 286 11.47 -12.52 0.22
C PRO A 286 10.65 -11.22 0.19
N GLY A 287 10.17 -10.85 -1.00
CA GLY A 287 9.47 -9.57 -1.23
C GLY A 287 10.37 -8.39 -1.56
N MET A 288 11.71 -8.57 -1.64
CA MET A 288 12.62 -7.50 -2.05
C MET A 288 13.90 -8.05 -2.70
N VAL A 289 14.27 -7.46 -3.85
CA VAL A 289 15.48 -7.82 -4.59
C VAL A 289 16.25 -6.60 -5.05
N ARG A 290 17.56 -6.75 -5.26
CA ARG A 290 18.38 -5.73 -5.90
C ARG A 290 18.22 -5.80 -7.42
N TRP A 291 17.74 -4.71 -8.03
CA TRP A 291 17.64 -4.64 -9.47
C TRP A 291 18.98 -4.25 -10.11
N ARG A 292 19.27 -4.85 -11.29
CA ARG A 292 20.45 -4.55 -12.11
C ARG A 292 20.01 -4.48 -13.56
N SER A 293 20.41 -3.43 -14.26
CA SER A 293 20.05 -3.20 -15.66
C SER A 293 20.56 -4.27 -16.65
N ASP A 294 21.55 -5.04 -16.22
CA ASP A 294 22.21 -6.12 -17.00
C ASP A 294 21.84 -7.53 -16.54
N SER A 295 20.87 -7.66 -15.61
CA SER A 295 20.43 -8.97 -15.15
C SER A 295 19.70 -9.72 -16.28
N PRO A 296 20.24 -10.86 -16.77
CA PRO A 296 19.54 -11.66 -17.75
C PRO A 296 18.30 -12.28 -17.10
N ASN A 297 17.14 -11.88 -17.62
CA ASN A 297 15.87 -12.59 -17.53
C ASN A 297 15.54 -13.36 -16.23
N LEU A 298 14.53 -12.90 -15.56
CA LEU A 298 13.68 -13.60 -14.55
C LEU A 298 13.05 -14.94 -15.04
N ARG A 299 13.78 -15.77 -15.77
CA ARG A 299 13.32 -17.12 -16.11
C ARG A 299 13.56 -18.16 -15.01
N ALA A 300 14.16 -17.79 -13.89
CA ALA A 300 14.64 -18.72 -12.85
C ALA A 300 13.92 -18.66 -11.51
N VAL A 301 12.78 -17.98 -11.35
CA VAL A 301 12.00 -17.97 -10.09
C VAL A 301 10.64 -18.66 -10.30
N ARG A 302 10.60 -19.68 -11.16
CA ARG A 302 9.53 -20.67 -11.16
C ARG A 302 10.11 -21.97 -10.59
N GLY A 303 10.02 -22.15 -9.31
CA GLY A 303 10.29 -23.34 -8.55
C GLY A 303 9.46 -23.35 -7.31
#